data_ffe801eea1bc799f476e8586cc59faff
#
_entry.id   ffe801eea1bc799f476e8586cc59faff
#
_cell.length_a   1.000
_cell.length_b   1.000
_cell.length_c   1.000
_cell.angle_alpha   90.00
_cell.angle_beta   90.00
_cell.angle_gamma   90.00
#
_symmetry.space_group_name_H-M   'P 1'
#
loop_
_entity.id
_entity.type
_entity.pdbx_description
1 polymer ?
#
loop_
_entity_poly.entity_id
_entity_poly.type
_entity_poly.pdbx_seq_one_letter_code
_entity_poly.pdbx_strand_id
1 'polypeptide(L)'
;MHHCRVLVPLLLSATVLPFDTRAAASLLVDDASITDAHHCQLESWVRHTRDGQEWTAVPACTVADTEWSLGLTRLPGQPATQWAVGAKRVLVERQQRRWGLAASAGLGGTTHRPRGDDWTLTVPLTVALDAQDRVQLHLNLGWAHHAHGQGRTSGVGIEVALHRHWSLLAESARDADRQRSSQIGLRRVLWPGASVDLLTGRVHHHPNGQWLTLGFNLAALP
;
A
#
# COMPACT_ATOMS: atom_id res chain seq x y z
N MET A 1 -63.21 -27.68 1.37
CA MET A 1 -61.93 -27.88 1.99
C MET A 1 -60.88 -27.10 1.16
N HIS A 2 -60.56 -25.86 1.52
CA HIS A 2 -59.61 -24.99 0.81
C HIS A 2 -58.29 -25.03 1.52
N HIS A 3 -57.26 -25.60 0.88
CA HIS A 3 -55.87 -25.59 1.40
C HIS A 3 -55.22 -24.25 1.04
N CYS A 4 -55.06 -23.40 2.06
CA CYS A 4 -54.26 -22.18 1.97
C CYS A 4 -52.76 -22.56 1.99
N ARG A 5 -52.05 -22.42 0.86
CA ARG A 5 -50.58 -22.57 0.78
C ARG A 5 -49.96 -21.24 1.19
N VAL A 6 -49.34 -21.22 2.37
CA VAL A 6 -48.51 -20.10 2.84
C VAL A 6 -47.14 -20.22 2.12
N LEU A 7 -46.86 -19.29 1.22
CA LEU A 7 -45.52 -19.09 0.62
C LEU A 7 -44.70 -18.31 1.64
N VAL A 8 -43.72 -18.99 2.23
CA VAL A 8 -42.66 -18.36 3.05
C VAL A 8 -41.61 -17.79 2.10
N PRO A 9 -41.36 -16.48 2.08
CA PRO A 9 -40.28 -15.91 1.29
C PRO A 9 -38.93 -16.27 1.95
N LEU A 10 -38.10 -17.02 1.23
CA LEU A 10 -36.73 -17.31 1.59
C LEU A 10 -35.91 -16.01 1.43
N LEU A 11 -35.70 -15.30 2.52
CA LEU A 11 -34.78 -14.15 2.57
C LEU A 11 -33.34 -14.70 2.39
N LEU A 12 -32.82 -14.58 1.19
CA LEU A 12 -31.42 -14.82 0.88
C LEU A 12 -30.62 -13.68 1.53
N SER A 13 -30.07 -13.92 2.73
CA SER A 13 -29.12 -13.04 3.37
C SER A 13 -27.80 -13.12 2.58
N ALA A 14 -27.59 -12.17 1.68
CA ALA A 14 -26.29 -11.98 1.03
C ALA A 14 -25.30 -11.53 2.11
N THR A 15 -24.49 -12.45 2.61
CA THR A 15 -23.33 -12.14 3.44
C THR A 15 -22.36 -11.37 2.57
N VAL A 16 -22.31 -10.05 2.74
CA VAL A 16 -21.30 -9.18 2.17
C VAL A 16 -20.00 -9.49 2.92
N LEU A 17 -19.14 -10.32 2.33
CA LEU A 17 -17.78 -10.48 2.82
C LEU A 17 -17.06 -9.15 2.66
N PRO A 18 -16.35 -8.66 3.68
CA PRO A 18 -15.50 -7.49 3.52
C PRO A 18 -14.42 -7.82 2.50
N PHE A 19 -14.34 -7.02 1.44
CA PHE A 19 -13.22 -7.10 0.50
C PHE A 19 -12.04 -6.41 1.18
N ASP A 20 -11.03 -7.18 1.61
CA ASP A 20 -9.76 -6.63 2.04
C ASP A 20 -9.08 -5.96 0.85
N THR A 21 -9.15 -4.64 0.81
CA THR A 21 -8.31 -3.82 -0.07
C THR A 21 -6.95 -3.73 0.60
N ARG A 22 -5.99 -4.49 0.10
CA ARG A 22 -4.62 -4.49 0.63
C ARG A 22 -3.87 -3.27 0.12
N ALA A 23 -2.87 -2.85 0.91
CA ALA A 23 -2.06 -1.67 0.62
C ALA A 23 -1.46 -1.74 -0.79
N ALA A 24 -1.38 -0.59 -1.41
CA ALA A 24 -0.74 -0.42 -2.70
C ALA A 24 0.57 0.33 -2.51
N ALA A 25 1.62 -0.11 -3.16
CA ALA A 25 2.94 0.51 -3.10
C ALA A 25 2.99 1.93 -3.72
N SER A 26 1.92 2.40 -4.38
CA SER A 26 1.75 3.81 -4.77
C SER A 26 1.51 4.73 -3.57
N LEU A 27 1.26 4.16 -2.37
CA LEU A 27 1.04 4.89 -1.13
C LEU A 27 2.37 5.30 -0.49
N LEU A 28 2.32 6.37 0.32
CA LEU A 28 3.46 6.87 1.12
C LEU A 28 3.55 6.14 2.47
N VAL A 29 2.46 5.54 2.91
CA VAL A 29 2.30 4.91 4.22
C VAL A 29 1.84 3.48 4.00
N ASP A 30 2.63 2.53 4.48
CA ASP A 30 2.35 1.11 4.38
C ASP A 30 1.34 0.68 5.46
N ASP A 31 0.54 -0.34 5.18
CA ASP A 31 -0.36 -0.97 6.15
C ASP A 31 0.33 -2.13 6.88
N ALA A 32 -0.37 -2.77 7.82
CA ALA A 32 0.15 -3.90 8.59
C ALA A 32 -0.24 -5.28 8.00
N SER A 33 -0.64 -5.36 6.72
CA SER A 33 -0.98 -6.62 6.06
C SER A 33 0.08 -7.09 5.07
N ILE A 34 0.02 -8.36 4.71
CA ILE A 34 0.79 -9.01 3.64
C ILE A 34 -0.18 -9.78 2.75
N THR A 35 0.27 -10.17 1.57
CA THR A 35 -0.47 -11.10 0.69
C THR A 35 -0.73 -12.43 1.40
N ASP A 36 -1.82 -13.12 1.05
CA ASP A 36 -2.12 -14.43 1.63
C ASP A 36 -1.00 -15.43 1.39
N ALA A 37 -0.87 -16.40 2.30
CA ALA A 37 0.14 -17.45 2.18
C ALA A 37 0.04 -18.16 0.83
N HIS A 38 1.19 -18.36 0.16
CA HIS A 38 1.31 -18.99 -1.17
C HIS A 38 0.66 -18.21 -2.32
N HIS A 39 0.36 -16.92 -2.11
CA HIS A 39 -0.11 -16.03 -3.17
C HIS A 39 0.91 -14.93 -3.43
N CYS A 40 0.83 -14.37 -4.63
CA CYS A 40 1.62 -13.23 -5.05
C CYS A 40 0.71 -12.02 -5.32
N GLN A 41 1.31 -10.85 -5.36
CA GLN A 41 0.69 -9.60 -5.79
C GLN A 41 1.63 -8.86 -6.75
N LEU A 42 1.05 -8.00 -7.56
CA LEU A 42 1.77 -7.04 -8.35
C LEU A 42 1.19 -5.66 -8.09
N GLU A 43 2.03 -4.77 -7.63
CA GLU A 43 1.73 -3.35 -7.52
C GLU A 43 2.54 -2.59 -8.55
N SER A 44 1.91 -1.67 -9.26
CA SER A 44 2.60 -0.88 -10.26
C SER A 44 1.99 0.52 -10.35
N TRP A 45 2.81 1.51 -10.64
CA TRP A 45 2.31 2.86 -10.82
C TRP A 45 3.17 3.68 -11.77
N VAL A 46 2.52 4.68 -12.33
CA VAL A 46 3.16 5.78 -13.06
C VAL A 46 2.93 7.05 -12.28
N ARG A 47 3.99 7.71 -11.89
CA ARG A 47 3.96 9.02 -11.25
C ARG A 47 4.43 10.08 -12.24
N HIS A 48 3.56 11.01 -12.55
CA HIS A 48 3.88 12.16 -13.39
C HIS A 48 4.31 13.33 -12.51
N THR A 49 5.53 13.81 -12.74
CA THR A 49 6.14 14.98 -12.09
C THR A 49 6.46 16.04 -13.15
N ARG A 50 6.96 17.19 -12.74
CA ARG A 50 7.48 18.19 -13.69
C ARG A 50 8.69 17.71 -14.49
N ASP A 51 9.50 16.83 -13.90
CA ASP A 51 10.74 16.33 -14.51
C ASP A 51 10.48 15.15 -15.46
N GLY A 52 9.24 14.63 -15.49
CA GLY A 52 8.83 13.55 -16.38
C GLY A 52 8.04 12.46 -15.65
N GLN A 53 8.08 11.24 -16.20
CA GLN A 53 7.35 10.09 -15.66
C GLN A 53 8.29 9.13 -14.93
N GLU A 54 7.91 8.77 -13.72
CA GLU A 54 8.47 7.69 -12.93
C GLU A 54 7.61 6.44 -13.12
N TRP A 55 8.24 5.31 -13.39
CA TRP A 55 7.56 4.02 -13.55
C TRP A 55 8.05 3.07 -12.48
N THR A 56 7.14 2.47 -11.75
CA THR A 56 7.48 1.49 -10.71
C THR A 56 6.64 0.24 -10.84
N ALA A 57 7.26 -0.91 -10.56
CA ALA A 57 6.61 -2.21 -10.45
C ALA A 57 7.19 -2.96 -9.25
N VAL A 58 6.32 -3.55 -8.44
CA VAL A 58 6.68 -4.28 -7.21
C VAL A 58 5.92 -5.60 -7.17
N PRO A 59 6.41 -6.67 -7.81
CA PRO A 59 5.95 -8.01 -7.49
C PRO A 59 6.33 -8.40 -6.07
N ALA A 60 5.42 -9.06 -5.37
CA ALA A 60 5.64 -9.62 -4.04
C ALA A 60 4.92 -10.95 -3.87
N CYS A 61 5.51 -11.89 -3.11
CA CYS A 61 4.93 -13.19 -2.82
C CYS A 61 5.14 -13.57 -1.36
N THR A 62 4.13 -14.17 -0.74
CA THR A 62 4.21 -14.63 0.65
C THR A 62 4.61 -16.10 0.73
N VAL A 63 5.75 -16.35 1.36
CA VAL A 63 6.31 -17.67 1.64
C VAL A 63 6.70 -17.74 3.11
N ALA A 64 6.29 -18.78 3.81
CA ALA A 64 6.59 -19.01 5.24
C ALA A 64 6.25 -17.77 6.12
N ASP A 65 5.03 -17.24 5.97
CA ASP A 65 4.50 -16.08 6.70
C ASP A 65 5.30 -14.77 6.51
N THR A 66 6.11 -14.72 5.49
CA THR A 66 6.90 -13.53 5.13
C THR A 66 6.63 -13.18 3.67
N GLU A 67 6.22 -11.94 3.42
CA GLU A 67 6.09 -11.40 2.08
C GLU A 67 7.45 -10.89 1.62
N TRP A 68 7.90 -11.40 0.48
CA TRP A 68 9.12 -11.00 -0.20
C TRP A 68 8.76 -10.16 -1.42
N SER A 69 9.39 -9.01 -1.57
CA SER A 69 9.12 -8.08 -2.67
C SER A 69 10.38 -7.71 -3.44
N LEU A 70 10.18 -7.36 -4.72
CA LEU A 70 11.20 -6.78 -5.60
C LEU A 70 10.66 -5.51 -6.25
N GLY A 71 11.09 -4.36 -5.76
CA GLY A 71 10.77 -3.07 -6.37
C GLY A 71 11.73 -2.72 -7.50
N LEU A 72 11.20 -2.29 -8.63
CA LEU A 72 11.96 -1.75 -9.77
C LEU A 72 11.38 -0.39 -10.13
N THR A 73 12.20 0.67 -10.07
CA THR A 73 11.78 2.03 -10.40
C THR A 73 12.67 2.64 -11.45
N ARG A 74 12.05 3.19 -12.49
CA ARG A 74 12.72 3.98 -13.54
C ARG A 74 12.36 5.45 -13.37
N LEU A 75 13.38 6.27 -13.11
CA LEU A 75 13.22 7.71 -12.96
C LEU A 75 13.39 8.44 -14.31
N PRO A 76 12.72 9.58 -14.51
CA PRO A 76 12.86 10.39 -15.72
C PRO A 76 14.30 10.88 -15.87
N GLY A 77 14.82 10.81 -17.10
CA GLY A 77 16.17 11.31 -17.44
C GLY A 77 17.33 10.52 -16.82
N GLN A 78 17.09 9.48 -16.04
CA GLN A 78 18.14 8.64 -15.46
C GLN A 78 18.29 7.33 -16.23
N PRO A 79 19.52 6.96 -16.67
CA PRO A 79 19.76 5.70 -17.37
C PRO A 79 19.71 4.49 -16.42
N ALA A 80 19.94 4.70 -15.12
CA ALA A 80 19.93 3.64 -14.12
C ALA A 80 18.52 3.33 -13.64
N THR A 81 18.19 2.05 -13.48
CA THR A 81 16.99 1.59 -12.78
C THR A 81 17.32 1.44 -11.29
N GLN A 82 16.47 1.98 -10.43
CA GLN A 82 16.53 1.71 -8.99
C GLN A 82 15.90 0.33 -8.74
N TRP A 83 16.47 -0.40 -7.81
CA TRP A 83 15.94 -1.68 -7.36
C TRP A 83 15.89 -1.71 -5.82
N ALA A 84 14.92 -2.42 -5.28
CA ALA A 84 14.80 -2.69 -3.86
C ALA A 84 14.28 -4.11 -3.64
N VAL A 85 14.87 -4.85 -2.71
CA VAL A 85 14.31 -6.10 -2.20
C VAL A 85 13.79 -5.86 -0.81
N GLY A 86 12.62 -6.43 -0.50
CA GLY A 86 11.95 -6.24 0.79
C GLY A 86 11.51 -7.56 1.39
N ALA A 87 11.40 -7.56 2.70
CA ALA A 87 10.76 -8.60 3.49
C ALA A 87 9.82 -7.96 4.51
N LYS A 88 8.57 -8.43 4.59
CA LYS A 88 7.55 -7.95 5.53
C LYS A 88 6.88 -9.13 6.21
N ARG A 89 6.71 -9.02 7.52
CA ARG A 89 6.05 -10.05 8.34
C ARG A 89 5.04 -9.43 9.27
N VAL A 90 3.85 -10.03 9.35
CA VAL A 90 2.84 -9.66 10.33
C VAL A 90 3.28 -10.17 11.70
N LEU A 91 3.33 -9.29 12.68
CA LEU A 91 3.64 -9.60 14.09
C LEU A 91 2.38 -9.77 14.92
N VAL A 92 1.32 -9.03 14.58
CA VAL A 92 0.02 -9.08 15.23
C VAL A 92 -1.05 -9.07 14.15
N GLU A 93 -1.78 -10.18 14.03
CA GLU A 93 -2.90 -10.35 13.12
C GLU A 93 -4.10 -9.47 13.52
N ARG A 94 -4.72 -8.82 12.54
CA ARG A 94 -5.89 -7.96 12.75
C ARG A 94 -7.21 -8.72 12.90
N GLN A 95 -7.29 -9.99 12.47
CA GLN A 95 -8.53 -10.77 12.35
C GLN A 95 -9.42 -10.81 13.62
N GLN A 96 -8.83 -10.72 14.82
CA GLN A 96 -9.56 -10.70 16.09
C GLN A 96 -9.40 -9.39 16.86
N ARG A 97 -8.74 -8.40 16.28
CA ARG A 97 -8.41 -7.13 16.90
C ARG A 97 -8.73 -5.99 15.95
N ARG A 98 -8.95 -4.83 16.52
CA ARG A 98 -9.14 -3.60 15.72
C ARG A 98 -7.82 -3.01 15.22
N TRP A 99 -6.70 -3.67 15.46
CA TRP A 99 -5.37 -3.22 15.05
C TRP A 99 -4.48 -4.40 14.66
N GLY A 100 -3.60 -4.15 13.75
CA GLY A 100 -2.56 -5.07 13.30
C GLY A 100 -1.21 -4.39 13.29
N LEU A 101 -0.14 -5.16 13.46
CA LEU A 101 1.24 -4.69 13.48
C LEU A 101 2.07 -5.58 12.57
N ALA A 102 2.94 -4.96 11.78
CA ALA A 102 3.94 -5.68 11.00
C ALA A 102 5.34 -5.10 11.21
N ALA A 103 6.34 -5.80 10.73
CA ALA A 103 7.69 -5.30 10.58
C ALA A 103 8.15 -5.55 9.16
N SER A 104 8.85 -4.58 8.56
CA SER A 104 9.45 -4.71 7.25
C SER A 104 10.91 -4.24 7.25
N ALA A 105 11.70 -4.87 6.38
CA ALA A 105 13.09 -4.50 6.12
C ALA A 105 13.30 -4.48 4.60
N GLY A 106 14.10 -3.53 4.12
CA GLY A 106 14.43 -3.40 2.71
C GLY A 106 15.91 -3.12 2.47
N LEU A 107 16.41 -3.59 1.34
CA LEU A 107 17.73 -3.26 0.79
C LEU A 107 17.53 -2.76 -0.62
N GLY A 108 18.26 -1.72 -1.02
CA GLY A 108 18.13 -1.11 -2.34
C GLY A 108 19.41 -0.57 -2.90
N GLY A 109 19.33 -0.14 -4.16
CA GLY A 109 20.43 0.45 -4.88
C GLY A 109 20.04 0.79 -6.32
N THR A 110 21.03 0.97 -7.18
CA THR A 110 20.81 1.21 -8.61
C THR A 110 21.56 0.20 -9.46
N THR A 111 21.13 -0.01 -10.71
CA THR A 111 21.82 -0.91 -11.65
C THR A 111 23.26 -0.49 -11.96
N HIS A 112 23.60 0.79 -11.77
CA HIS A 112 24.98 1.28 -11.91
C HIS A 112 25.80 1.15 -10.61
N ARG A 113 25.14 1.00 -9.46
CA ARG A 113 25.74 0.73 -8.14
C ARG A 113 24.97 -0.41 -7.48
N PRO A 114 25.28 -1.67 -7.86
CA PRO A 114 24.51 -2.83 -7.42
C PRO A 114 24.76 -3.23 -5.96
N ARG A 115 25.73 -2.60 -5.28
CA ARG A 115 25.91 -2.80 -3.84
C ARG A 115 24.68 -2.20 -3.14
N GLY A 116 23.94 -3.01 -2.41
CA GLY A 116 22.76 -2.59 -1.66
C GLY A 116 23.14 -1.70 -0.46
N ASP A 117 23.58 -0.47 -0.77
CA ASP A 117 24.03 0.49 0.25
C ASP A 117 22.84 1.19 0.93
N ASP A 118 21.66 1.19 0.29
CA ASP A 118 20.43 1.72 0.85
C ASP A 118 19.69 0.64 1.64
N TRP A 119 19.23 0.98 2.85
CA TRP A 119 18.40 0.06 3.62
C TRP A 119 17.31 0.79 4.41
N THR A 120 16.23 0.07 4.69
CA THR A 120 15.09 0.58 5.44
C THR A 120 14.62 -0.44 6.48
N LEU A 121 14.16 0.06 7.62
CA LEU A 121 13.42 -0.71 8.62
C LEU A 121 12.16 0.08 8.94
N THR A 122 11.00 -0.58 8.90
CA THR A 122 9.71 0.06 9.16
C THR A 122 8.82 -0.85 10.00
N VAL A 123 8.03 -0.23 10.88
CA VAL A 123 7.01 -0.89 11.68
C VAL A 123 5.66 -0.27 11.33
N PRO A 124 4.89 -0.87 10.41
CA PRO A 124 3.54 -0.46 10.09
C PRO A 124 2.55 -0.91 11.17
N LEU A 125 1.66 0.00 11.56
CA LEU A 125 0.50 -0.24 12.43
C LEU A 125 -0.76 0.19 11.69
N THR A 126 -1.75 -0.70 11.62
CA THR A 126 -3.09 -0.39 11.07
C THR A 126 -4.12 -0.51 12.17
N VAL A 127 -5.00 0.50 12.30
CA VAL A 127 -6.07 0.55 13.29
C VAL A 127 -7.40 0.82 12.61
N ALA A 128 -8.40 -0.05 12.83
CA ALA A 128 -9.78 0.20 12.43
C ALA A 128 -10.42 1.19 13.42
N LEU A 129 -10.89 2.33 12.93
CA LEU A 129 -11.48 3.38 13.75
C LEU A 129 -12.99 3.18 13.96
N ASP A 130 -13.66 2.42 13.09
CA ASP A 130 -15.09 2.08 13.22
C ASP A 130 -15.30 0.56 13.30
N ALA A 131 -16.48 0.15 13.76
CA ALA A 131 -16.82 -1.25 13.96
C ALA A 131 -17.01 -2.04 12.64
N GLN A 132 -17.24 -1.33 11.53
CA GLN A 132 -17.43 -1.90 10.19
C GLN A 132 -16.16 -1.89 9.35
N ASP A 133 -15.03 -1.49 9.94
CA ASP A 133 -13.72 -1.41 9.27
C ASP A 133 -13.70 -0.49 8.03
N ARG A 134 -14.60 0.50 8.00
CA ARG A 134 -14.71 1.45 6.89
C ARG A 134 -13.71 2.60 6.99
N VAL A 135 -13.21 2.87 8.18
CA VAL A 135 -12.20 3.90 8.43
C VAL A 135 -10.98 3.25 9.04
N GLN A 136 -9.87 3.27 8.32
CA GLN A 136 -8.60 2.70 8.75
C GLN A 136 -7.56 3.81 8.90
N LEU A 137 -6.80 3.76 9.98
CA LEU A 137 -5.65 4.60 10.25
C LEU A 137 -4.38 3.75 10.11
N HIS A 138 -3.45 4.22 9.29
CA HIS A 138 -2.14 3.60 9.10
C HIS A 138 -1.06 4.50 9.69
N LEU A 139 -0.18 3.93 10.48
CA LEU A 139 0.95 4.64 11.10
C LEU A 139 2.23 3.88 10.81
N ASN A 140 3.24 4.57 10.31
CA ASN A 140 4.56 4.00 10.09
C ASN A 140 5.60 4.72 10.95
N LEU A 141 6.47 3.95 11.57
CA LEU A 141 7.69 4.43 12.20
C LEU A 141 8.86 3.59 11.69
N GLY A 142 9.96 4.25 11.37
CA GLY A 142 11.09 3.53 10.79
C GLY A 142 12.39 4.30 10.86
N TRP A 143 13.38 3.68 10.21
CA TRP A 143 14.70 4.23 9.99
C TRP A 143 15.15 3.87 8.58
N ALA A 144 15.73 4.82 7.87
CA ALA A 144 16.31 4.59 6.55
C ALA A 144 17.73 5.14 6.46
N HIS A 145 18.54 4.48 5.63
CA HIS A 145 19.88 4.89 5.25
C HIS A 145 19.96 4.87 3.72
N HIS A 146 20.53 5.92 3.15
CA HIS A 146 20.83 6.02 1.72
C HIS A 146 22.12 6.80 1.52
N ALA A 147 22.63 6.83 0.29
CA ALA A 147 23.90 7.45 -0.06
C ALA A 147 24.07 8.91 0.43
N HIS A 148 22.99 9.63 0.68
CA HIS A 148 23.01 11.04 1.10
C HIS A 148 22.76 11.25 2.60
N GLY A 149 22.41 10.20 3.36
CA GLY A 149 22.13 10.32 4.79
C GLY A 149 21.37 9.14 5.39
N GLN A 150 21.10 9.29 6.67
CA GLN A 150 20.28 8.34 7.42
C GLN A 150 19.42 9.08 8.42
N GLY A 151 18.28 8.52 8.77
CA GLY A 151 17.39 9.14 9.73
C GLY A 151 16.11 8.38 10.00
N ARG A 152 15.32 8.94 10.90
CA ARG A 152 14.00 8.41 11.24
C ARG A 152 13.02 8.72 10.12
N THR A 153 12.18 7.75 9.79
CA THR A 153 11.04 7.90 8.91
C THR A 153 9.74 7.80 9.71
N SER A 154 8.71 8.47 9.25
CA SER A 154 7.38 8.38 9.86
C SER A 154 6.30 8.65 8.83
N GLY A 155 5.12 8.04 9.01
CA GLY A 155 3.99 8.24 8.14
C GLY A 155 2.67 8.11 8.89
N VAL A 156 1.66 8.82 8.40
CA VAL A 156 0.27 8.69 8.79
C VAL A 156 -0.59 8.67 7.54
N GLY A 157 -1.46 7.68 7.44
CA GLY A 157 -2.41 7.50 6.37
C GLY A 157 -3.81 7.23 6.94
N ILE A 158 -4.82 7.66 6.21
CA ILE A 158 -6.21 7.33 6.48
C ILE A 158 -6.84 6.81 5.19
N GLU A 159 -7.52 5.68 5.29
CA GLU A 159 -8.38 5.14 4.24
C GLU A 159 -9.83 5.16 4.72
N VAL A 160 -10.74 5.71 3.90
CA VAL A 160 -12.16 5.78 4.18
C VAL A 160 -12.94 5.10 3.05
N ALA A 161 -13.56 3.96 3.33
CA ALA A 161 -14.46 3.30 2.39
C ALA A 161 -15.74 4.14 2.22
N LEU A 162 -15.85 4.85 1.09
CA LEU A 162 -17.01 5.67 0.73
C LEU A 162 -18.17 4.81 0.25
N HIS A 163 -17.84 3.75 -0.49
CA HIS A 163 -18.78 2.79 -1.06
C HIS A 163 -18.04 1.46 -1.23
N ARG A 164 -18.74 0.34 -1.47
CA ARG A 164 -18.10 -0.98 -1.64
C ARG A 164 -17.02 -1.09 -2.71
N HIS A 165 -16.92 -0.13 -3.62
CA HIS A 165 -15.89 -0.11 -4.67
C HIS A 165 -15.01 1.15 -4.65
N TRP A 166 -15.22 2.06 -3.71
CA TRP A 166 -14.49 3.32 -3.67
C TRP A 166 -14.00 3.63 -2.28
N SER A 167 -12.72 3.96 -2.16
CA SER A 167 -12.10 4.49 -0.95
C SER A 167 -11.47 5.84 -1.22
N LEU A 168 -11.52 6.72 -0.23
CA LEU A 168 -10.73 7.95 -0.16
C LEU A 168 -9.45 7.64 0.61
N LEU A 169 -8.33 8.09 0.09
CA LEU A 169 -7.00 7.93 0.67
C LEU A 169 -6.41 9.31 0.96
N ALA A 170 -5.82 9.49 2.13
CA ALA A 170 -5.07 10.71 2.46
C ALA A 170 -3.87 10.35 3.34
N GLU A 171 -2.69 10.83 2.97
CA GLU A 171 -1.45 10.44 3.61
C GLU A 171 -0.47 11.59 3.77
N SER A 172 0.37 11.49 4.78
CA SER A 172 1.54 12.33 4.96
C SER A 172 2.69 11.51 5.54
N ALA A 173 3.85 11.62 4.92
CA ALA A 173 5.07 10.93 5.34
C ALA A 173 6.24 11.91 5.48
N ARG A 174 7.21 11.52 6.30
CA ARG A 174 8.49 12.18 6.47
C ARG A 174 9.59 11.16 6.25
N ASP A 175 10.50 11.47 5.33
CA ASP A 175 11.66 10.62 5.03
C ASP A 175 12.85 10.86 5.99
N ALA A 176 13.96 10.14 5.76
CA ALA A 176 15.17 10.23 6.56
C ALA A 176 15.85 11.61 6.51
N ASP A 177 15.69 12.34 5.42
CA ASP A 177 16.21 13.69 5.23
C ASP A 177 15.27 14.77 5.80
N ARG A 178 14.24 14.32 6.54
CA ARG A 178 13.20 15.16 7.15
C ARG A 178 12.30 15.89 6.13
N GLN A 179 12.36 15.49 4.86
CA GLN A 179 11.47 16.02 3.84
C GLN A 179 10.06 15.46 4.07
N ARG A 180 9.06 16.32 3.99
CA ARG A 180 7.66 15.95 4.18
C ARG A 180 6.95 15.88 2.84
N SER A 181 6.27 14.76 2.61
CA SER A 181 5.38 14.55 1.48
C SER A 181 3.95 14.34 1.96
N SER A 182 2.97 14.74 1.15
CA SER A 182 1.56 14.47 1.40
C SER A 182 0.85 14.16 0.10
N GLN A 183 -0.10 13.23 0.14
CA GLN A 183 -0.94 12.91 -1.01
C GLN A 183 -2.37 12.62 -0.59
N ILE A 184 -3.29 12.77 -1.54
CA ILE A 184 -4.70 12.44 -1.41
C ILE A 184 -5.18 11.85 -2.72
N GLY A 185 -6.15 10.97 -2.68
CA GLY A 185 -6.74 10.42 -3.89
C GLY A 185 -7.83 9.41 -3.63
N LEU A 186 -8.20 8.72 -4.69
CA LEU A 186 -9.26 7.74 -4.72
C LEU A 186 -8.73 6.40 -5.18
N ARG A 187 -9.17 5.35 -4.52
CA ARG A 187 -9.03 3.96 -4.94
C ARG A 187 -10.36 3.46 -5.47
N ARG A 188 -10.34 2.74 -6.59
CA ARG A 188 -11.47 2.00 -7.11
C ARG A 188 -11.14 0.52 -7.20
N VAL A 189 -11.90 -0.31 -6.51
CA VAL A 189 -11.90 -1.77 -6.69
C VAL A 189 -12.59 -2.09 -8.02
N LEU A 190 -11.90 -2.79 -8.92
CA LEU A 190 -12.41 -3.20 -10.23
C LEU A 190 -13.11 -4.57 -10.14
N TRP A 191 -12.43 -5.52 -9.48
CA TRP A 191 -12.92 -6.86 -9.13
C TRP A 191 -12.15 -7.37 -7.90
N PRO A 192 -12.54 -8.50 -7.28
CA PRO A 192 -11.79 -9.07 -6.15
C PRO A 192 -10.31 -9.26 -6.49
N GLY A 193 -9.43 -8.67 -5.71
CA GLY A 193 -7.99 -8.70 -5.91
C GLY A 193 -7.43 -7.66 -6.89
N ALA A 194 -8.25 -6.79 -7.51
CA ALA A 194 -7.73 -5.75 -8.39
C ALA A 194 -8.28 -4.37 -8.07
N SER A 195 -7.39 -3.37 -8.03
CA SER A 195 -7.78 -1.97 -7.83
C SER A 195 -6.91 -1.00 -8.63
N VAL A 196 -7.45 0.20 -8.82
CA VAL A 196 -6.77 1.35 -9.44
C VAL A 196 -6.81 2.52 -8.48
N ASP A 197 -5.67 3.19 -8.33
CA ASP A 197 -5.49 4.38 -7.51
C ASP A 197 -5.25 5.60 -8.40
N LEU A 198 -5.91 6.70 -8.10
CA LEU A 198 -5.60 8.01 -8.67
C LEU A 198 -5.27 8.96 -7.53
N LEU A 199 -4.00 9.35 -7.42
CA LEU A 199 -3.48 10.13 -6.31
C LEU A 199 -2.82 11.41 -6.82
N THR A 200 -2.99 12.50 -6.08
CA THR A 200 -2.20 13.72 -6.26
C THR A 200 -1.46 14.05 -4.97
N GLY A 201 -0.24 14.52 -5.10
CA GLY A 201 0.57 14.81 -3.93
C GLY A 201 1.62 15.89 -4.18
N ARG A 202 2.34 16.17 -3.11
CA ARG A 202 3.44 17.13 -3.15
C ARG A 202 4.51 16.83 -2.09
N VAL A 203 5.74 17.19 -2.42
CA VAL A 203 6.83 17.39 -1.46
C VAL A 203 6.72 18.82 -0.93
N HIS A 204 6.64 18.97 0.40
CA HIS A 204 6.55 20.28 1.03
C HIS A 204 7.88 21.05 0.90
N HIS A 205 7.79 22.37 0.77
CA HIS A 205 8.95 23.26 0.60
C HIS A 205 9.78 23.02 -0.68
N HIS A 206 9.25 22.26 -1.64
CA HIS A 206 9.85 22.08 -2.95
C HIS A 206 8.95 22.69 -4.02
N PRO A 207 9.40 23.72 -4.77
CA PRO A 207 8.53 24.48 -5.70
C PRO A 207 7.97 23.62 -6.83
N ASN A 208 8.67 22.56 -7.21
CA ASN A 208 8.29 21.63 -8.29
C ASN A 208 7.89 20.24 -7.76
N GLY A 209 7.64 20.10 -6.46
CA GLY A 209 7.42 18.83 -5.81
C GLY A 209 6.02 18.24 -5.98
N GLN A 210 5.20 18.70 -6.91
CA GLN A 210 3.87 18.17 -7.17
C GLN A 210 3.91 16.98 -8.11
N TRP A 211 3.00 16.01 -7.88
CA TRP A 211 2.83 14.86 -8.75
C TRP A 211 1.39 14.41 -8.89
N LEU A 212 1.14 13.65 -9.95
CA LEU A 212 -0.07 12.85 -10.16
C LEU A 212 0.36 11.39 -10.32
N THR A 213 -0.28 10.47 -9.61
CA THR A 213 0.02 9.03 -9.69
C THR A 213 -1.22 8.26 -10.15
N LEU A 214 -1.02 7.38 -11.12
CA LEU A 214 -1.96 6.32 -11.49
C LEU A 214 -1.34 5.00 -11.06
N GLY A 215 -1.97 4.32 -10.10
CA GLY A 215 -1.56 3.02 -9.58
C GLY A 215 -2.49 1.91 -10.05
N PHE A 216 -1.94 0.71 -10.22
CA PHE A 216 -2.67 -0.52 -10.47
C PHE A 216 -2.17 -1.61 -9.54
N ASN A 217 -3.09 -2.27 -8.84
CA ASN A 217 -2.79 -3.31 -7.86
C ASN A 217 -3.53 -4.57 -8.25
N LEU A 218 -2.82 -5.68 -8.23
CA LEU A 218 -3.33 -7.00 -8.51
C LEU A 218 -2.84 -7.95 -7.42
N ALA A 219 -3.75 -8.46 -6.61
CA ALA A 219 -3.48 -9.39 -5.51
C ALA A 219 -4.04 -10.79 -5.83
N ALA A 220 -3.66 -11.78 -5.02
CA ALA A 220 -4.10 -13.17 -5.14
C ALA A 220 -3.77 -13.82 -6.49
N LEU A 221 -2.59 -13.51 -7.03
CA LEU A 221 -2.02 -14.28 -8.14
C LEU A 221 -1.56 -15.65 -7.60
N PRO A 222 -1.91 -16.77 -8.28
CA PRO A 222 -1.49 -18.10 -7.85
C PRO A 222 0.01 -18.32 -7.96
#